data_234529eb249dfa402846251159149b23
#
_entry.id   234529eb249dfa402846251159149b23
#
_cell.length_a   1.000
_cell.length_b   1.000
_cell.length_c   1.000
_cell.angle_alpha   90.00
_cell.angle_beta   90.00
_cell.angle_gamma   90.00
#
_symmetry.space_group_name_H-M   'P 1'
#
loop_
_entity.id
_entity.type
_entity.pdbx_description
1 polymer ?
#
loop_
_entity_poly.entity_id
_entity_poly.type
_entity_poly.pdbx_seq_one_letter_code
_entity_poly.pdbx_strand_id
1 'polypeptide(L)'
;MGGLIPDSFIEELLARTDIVEIVERRVPLKRAGREFQACCPFHDEKTPSFTVSPQKQFYHCFGCGAHGSAIGFLMNFEGLEFVDAVEELAHHAGLEVPREAARAARPSADLYDILDAASAFYREELKKNPEPIDYLRNRGLSGEIAKAFGIGFAPKSWDSLIKKLGTDTNRLALLRRAGMLSQGKSGEYDKFRHRIMFPIHDRRGRVIGFGGRALDEDGPKYLNSPETELFHKGRELYGLYMARKSQAKLDQVLVVEGYMDVVALAQFGFPNCVATLGTATTGDQAELLFRAADEVVFCFDGDRAGRKAAWRALEATLPRLREGRQARFLFMPEGEDPDSLVRQLGADAFAGKLGDAQPLSGFFFDHFTQAVDMESIDGRAKLVEIAKPLVDKIPEGVFHDMMISQLESLARHRISERAEHRKKPVGPARNPARPAQQRTSMRLALAHLVQNPLLAQNAGDLDVFDGCDLPGFEIFRELVDFCARSPNMTTAQLLELLHDHPARSHLNTLATWQLPGEDSRVVREFRDAVTRLELQWVDAQIAKMPKKITELTARQREQLLSLQQRRQYLITALKGESEE
;
A
#
# COMPACT_ATOMS: atom_id res chain seq x y z
N MET A 1 8.90 6.80 -8.34
CA MET A 1 8.59 7.35 -9.67
C MET A 1 7.93 8.72 -9.51
N GLY A 2 8.74 9.71 -9.09
CA GLY A 2 8.28 11.08 -8.85
C GLY A 2 8.86 12.03 -9.91
N GLY A 3 8.49 11.89 -11.17
CA GLY A 3 9.01 12.71 -12.24
C GLY A 3 7.98 13.26 -13.22
N LEU A 4 6.69 13.18 -12.89
CA LEU A 4 5.61 13.45 -13.84
C LEU A 4 4.83 14.74 -13.57
N ILE A 5 4.77 15.17 -12.33
CA ILE A 5 4.11 16.42 -11.92
C ILE A 5 5.12 17.23 -11.11
N PRO A 6 5.40 18.49 -11.47
CA PRO A 6 6.36 19.31 -10.73
C PRO A 6 5.94 19.49 -9.28
N ASP A 7 6.88 19.44 -8.34
CA ASP A 7 6.64 19.66 -6.91
C ASP A 7 5.99 21.02 -6.66
N SER A 8 6.38 22.06 -7.41
CA SER A 8 5.77 23.38 -7.34
C SER A 8 4.27 23.38 -7.69
N PHE A 9 3.83 22.49 -8.59
CA PHE A 9 2.42 22.34 -8.88
C PHE A 9 1.68 21.61 -7.74
N ILE A 10 2.29 20.60 -7.12
CA ILE A 10 1.71 19.92 -5.94
C ILE A 10 1.56 20.91 -4.78
N GLU A 11 2.57 21.76 -4.55
CA GLU A 11 2.49 22.83 -3.55
C GLU A 11 1.33 23.79 -3.83
N GLU A 12 1.21 24.29 -5.08
CA GLU A 12 0.13 25.18 -5.48
C GLU A 12 -1.24 24.52 -5.34
N LEU A 13 -1.37 23.26 -5.77
CA LEU A 13 -2.60 22.50 -5.70
C LEU A 13 -3.06 22.34 -4.24
N LEU A 14 -2.16 21.88 -3.36
CA LEU A 14 -2.48 21.69 -1.94
C LEU A 14 -2.74 23.02 -1.22
N ALA A 15 -2.09 24.12 -1.63
CA ALA A 15 -2.35 25.46 -1.08
C ALA A 15 -3.77 25.97 -1.45
N ARG A 16 -4.34 25.52 -2.57
CA ARG A 16 -5.69 25.88 -3.04
C ARG A 16 -6.77 24.88 -2.67
N THR A 17 -6.39 23.76 -2.06
CA THR A 17 -7.31 22.69 -1.69
C THR A 17 -7.56 22.74 -0.18
N ASP A 18 -8.83 22.76 0.25
CA ASP A 18 -9.19 22.54 1.64
C ASP A 18 -9.55 21.07 1.87
N ILE A 19 -8.74 20.39 2.68
CA ILE A 19 -8.97 18.97 3.01
C ILE A 19 -10.33 18.74 3.68
N VAL A 20 -10.81 19.71 4.47
CA VAL A 20 -12.11 19.59 5.14
C VAL A 20 -13.21 19.46 4.09
N GLU A 21 -13.19 20.31 3.07
CA GLU A 21 -14.17 20.29 1.98
C GLU A 21 -14.10 18.98 1.17
N ILE A 22 -12.89 18.51 0.88
CA ILE A 22 -12.69 17.25 0.14
C ILE A 22 -13.22 16.04 0.91
N VAL A 23 -12.96 15.98 2.21
CA VAL A 23 -13.42 14.89 3.07
C VAL A 23 -14.92 14.99 3.33
N GLU A 24 -15.46 16.17 3.62
CA GLU A 24 -16.88 16.36 3.97
C GLU A 24 -17.84 15.94 2.85
N ARG A 25 -17.43 16.08 1.59
CA ARG A 25 -18.21 15.59 0.43
C ARG A 25 -18.40 14.07 0.43
N ARG A 26 -17.60 13.31 1.18
CA ARG A 26 -17.55 11.85 1.21
C ARG A 26 -17.89 11.26 2.57
N VAL A 27 -17.48 11.95 3.63
CA VAL A 27 -17.63 11.52 5.02
C VAL A 27 -18.23 12.69 5.83
N PRO A 28 -19.40 12.53 6.45
CA PRO A 28 -20.03 13.59 7.23
C PRO A 28 -19.13 13.98 8.41
N LEU A 29 -18.60 15.19 8.40
CA LEU A 29 -17.74 15.72 9.45
C LEU A 29 -18.53 16.47 10.52
N LYS A 30 -18.12 16.36 11.77
CA LYS A 30 -18.63 17.15 12.90
C LYS A 30 -17.50 17.97 13.51
N ARG A 31 -17.74 19.25 13.75
CA ARG A 31 -16.75 20.12 14.38
C ARG A 31 -16.47 19.70 15.82
N ALA A 32 -15.20 19.56 16.18
CA ALA A 32 -14.70 19.20 17.49
C ALA A 32 -13.56 20.15 17.88
N GLY A 33 -13.90 21.29 18.47
CA GLY A 33 -12.95 22.34 18.79
C GLY A 33 -12.36 23.03 17.54
N ARG A 34 -11.05 22.93 17.35
CA ARG A 34 -10.32 23.47 16.17
C ARG A 34 -10.27 22.48 15.00
N GLU A 35 -10.65 21.24 15.20
CA GLU A 35 -10.60 20.16 14.23
C GLU A 35 -12.01 19.63 13.90
N PHE A 36 -12.09 18.74 12.92
CA PHE A 36 -13.29 18.03 12.55
C PHE A 36 -13.14 16.54 12.85
N GLN A 37 -14.23 15.87 13.21
CA GLN A 37 -14.23 14.45 13.55
C GLN A 37 -15.37 13.69 12.86
N ALA A 38 -15.12 12.42 12.57
CA ALA A 38 -16.11 11.46 12.07
C ALA A 38 -15.77 10.04 12.54
N CYS A 39 -16.70 9.10 12.36
CA CYS A 39 -16.33 7.68 12.32
C CYS A 39 -15.44 7.44 11.11
N CYS A 40 -14.40 6.63 11.28
CA CYS A 40 -13.40 6.41 10.27
C CYS A 40 -13.97 5.71 9.03
N PRO A 41 -13.72 6.21 7.81
CA PRO A 41 -14.14 5.51 6.60
C PRO A 41 -13.25 4.32 6.22
N PHE A 42 -12.15 4.12 6.94
CA PHE A 42 -11.15 3.08 6.63
C PHE A 42 -11.23 1.86 7.55
N HIS A 43 -11.97 1.93 8.67
CA HIS A 43 -12.24 0.80 9.56
C HIS A 43 -13.57 1.00 10.29
N ASP A 44 -14.16 -0.10 10.77
CA ASP A 44 -15.42 -0.05 11.50
C ASP A 44 -15.24 0.41 12.94
N GLU A 45 -15.97 1.45 13.31
CA GLU A 45 -16.00 1.96 14.68
C GLU A 45 -17.36 2.58 15.01
N LYS A 46 -17.70 2.60 16.30
CA LYS A 46 -18.93 3.26 16.79
C LYS A 46 -18.68 4.63 17.40
N THR A 47 -17.43 4.93 17.75
CA THR A 47 -17.00 6.19 18.36
C THR A 47 -16.06 6.91 17.41
N PRO A 48 -16.27 8.21 17.12
CA PRO A 48 -15.42 8.95 16.18
C PRO A 48 -13.96 8.95 16.60
N SER A 49 -13.07 8.44 15.74
CA SER A 49 -11.60 8.48 15.91
C SER A 49 -10.88 9.09 14.71
N PHE A 50 -11.61 9.37 13.63
CA PHE A 50 -11.07 10.01 12.44
C PHE A 50 -11.13 11.52 12.61
N THR A 51 -9.99 12.19 12.55
CA THR A 51 -9.84 13.63 12.77
C THR A 51 -9.27 14.30 11.53
N VAL A 52 -9.80 15.48 11.16
CA VAL A 52 -9.30 16.31 10.07
C VAL A 52 -8.90 17.66 10.63
N SER A 53 -7.64 18.03 10.43
CA SER A 53 -7.07 19.31 10.90
C SER A 53 -7.01 20.31 9.75
N PRO A 54 -7.80 21.42 9.81
CA PRO A 54 -7.75 22.47 8.79
C PRO A 54 -6.40 23.22 8.79
N GLN A 55 -5.73 23.35 9.93
CA GLN A 55 -4.44 24.03 10.02
C GLN A 55 -3.31 23.23 9.40
N LYS A 56 -3.29 21.91 9.65
CA LYS A 56 -2.27 21.00 9.10
C LYS A 56 -2.59 20.55 7.67
N GLN A 57 -3.84 20.78 7.19
CA GLN A 57 -4.39 20.23 5.95
C GLN A 57 -4.19 18.70 5.88
N PHE A 58 -4.46 18.01 6.99
CA PHE A 58 -4.08 16.63 7.22
C PHE A 58 -5.18 15.89 7.99
N TYR A 59 -5.44 14.64 7.62
CA TYR A 59 -6.33 13.77 8.39
C TYR A 59 -5.54 12.69 9.13
N HIS A 60 -6.07 12.24 10.26
CA HIS A 60 -5.53 11.13 11.04
C HIS A 60 -6.64 10.39 11.76
N CYS A 61 -6.60 9.07 11.69
CA CYS A 61 -7.47 8.19 12.47
C CYS A 61 -6.70 7.61 13.67
N PHE A 62 -7.15 7.92 14.88
CA PHE A 62 -6.55 7.40 16.11
C PHE A 62 -6.87 5.92 16.36
N GLY A 63 -7.85 5.35 15.65
CA GLY A 63 -8.21 3.92 15.71
C GLY A 63 -7.26 3.06 14.86
N CYS A 64 -7.27 3.24 13.53
CA CYS A 64 -6.50 2.41 12.60
C CYS A 64 -5.17 3.02 12.14
N GLY A 65 -4.86 4.27 12.53
CA GLY A 65 -3.63 4.95 12.13
C GLY A 65 -3.61 5.47 10.67
N ALA A 66 -4.72 5.39 9.92
CA ALA A 66 -4.82 5.97 8.58
C ALA A 66 -4.60 7.49 8.65
N HIS A 67 -3.78 8.04 7.77
CA HIS A 67 -3.44 9.45 7.77
C HIS A 67 -2.99 9.92 6.39
N GLY A 68 -3.02 11.24 6.14
CA GLY A 68 -2.54 11.84 4.90
C GLY A 68 -3.08 13.22 4.60
N SER A 69 -2.65 13.75 3.43
CA SER A 69 -3.14 14.97 2.80
C SER A 69 -4.49 14.75 2.09
N ALA A 70 -5.01 15.76 1.42
CA ALA A 70 -6.16 15.63 0.51
C ALA A 70 -5.87 14.62 -0.62
N ILE A 71 -4.65 14.62 -1.19
CA ILE A 71 -4.22 13.63 -2.20
C ILE A 71 -4.25 12.24 -1.58
N GLY A 72 -3.60 12.06 -0.43
CA GLY A 72 -3.56 10.80 0.29
C GLY A 72 -4.95 10.28 0.69
N PHE A 73 -5.89 11.18 1.01
CA PHE A 73 -7.28 10.82 1.30
C PHE A 73 -7.98 10.23 0.07
N LEU A 74 -7.90 10.88 -1.08
CA LEU A 74 -8.49 10.37 -2.32
C LEU A 74 -7.87 9.04 -2.74
N MET A 75 -6.55 8.92 -2.64
CA MET A 75 -5.86 7.66 -2.93
C MET A 75 -6.33 6.52 -2.03
N ASN A 76 -6.52 6.78 -0.73
CA ASN A 76 -6.91 5.77 0.24
C ASN A 76 -8.42 5.47 0.20
N PHE A 77 -9.26 6.50 0.06
CA PHE A 77 -10.73 6.38 0.12
C PHE A 77 -11.31 5.88 -1.20
N GLU A 78 -10.91 6.46 -2.33
CA GLU A 78 -11.40 6.09 -3.66
C GLU A 78 -10.50 5.08 -4.37
N GLY A 79 -9.32 4.80 -3.83
CA GLY A 79 -8.33 3.90 -4.43
C GLY A 79 -7.67 4.48 -5.68
N LEU A 80 -7.61 5.80 -5.80
CA LEU A 80 -6.98 6.48 -6.94
C LEU A 80 -5.46 6.32 -6.93
N GLU A 81 -4.85 6.32 -8.11
CA GLU A 81 -3.40 6.52 -8.21
C GLU A 81 -3.05 7.99 -7.97
N PHE A 82 -1.79 8.27 -7.62
CA PHE A 82 -1.32 9.61 -7.29
C PHE A 82 -1.70 10.67 -8.35
N VAL A 83 -1.42 10.37 -9.61
CA VAL A 83 -1.74 11.28 -10.73
C VAL A 83 -3.23 11.53 -10.85
N ASP A 84 -4.05 10.49 -10.70
CA ASP A 84 -5.51 10.59 -10.77
C ASP A 84 -6.08 11.42 -9.61
N ALA A 85 -5.53 11.24 -8.39
CA ALA A 85 -5.92 12.04 -7.23
C ALA A 85 -5.54 13.52 -7.40
N VAL A 86 -4.36 13.80 -7.96
CA VAL A 86 -3.92 15.16 -8.30
C VAL A 86 -4.83 15.79 -9.37
N GLU A 87 -5.21 15.05 -10.40
CA GLU A 87 -6.13 15.55 -11.45
C GLU A 87 -7.52 15.85 -10.91
N GLU A 88 -8.04 14.99 -10.04
CA GLU A 88 -9.33 15.19 -9.36
C GLU A 88 -9.30 16.50 -8.54
N LEU A 89 -8.26 16.69 -7.73
CA LEU A 89 -8.09 17.90 -6.93
C LEU A 89 -7.86 19.14 -7.80
N ALA A 90 -7.06 19.03 -8.87
CA ALA A 90 -6.80 20.13 -9.81
C ALA A 90 -8.09 20.60 -10.48
N HIS A 91 -8.94 19.65 -10.90
CA HIS A 91 -10.27 19.96 -11.44
C HIS A 91 -11.13 20.72 -10.42
N HIS A 92 -11.12 20.29 -9.14
CA HIS A 92 -11.85 20.99 -8.07
C HIS A 92 -11.28 22.38 -7.77
N ALA A 93 -9.96 22.53 -7.82
CA ALA A 93 -9.28 23.80 -7.58
C ALA A 93 -9.30 24.76 -8.80
N GLY A 94 -9.84 24.34 -9.95
CA GLY A 94 -9.82 25.09 -11.20
C GLY A 94 -8.41 25.26 -11.78
N LEU A 95 -7.51 24.32 -11.49
CA LEU A 95 -6.14 24.30 -12.00
C LEU A 95 -6.00 23.33 -13.17
N GLU A 96 -5.17 23.71 -14.15
CA GLU A 96 -4.74 22.77 -15.18
C GLU A 96 -3.41 22.12 -14.79
N VAL A 97 -3.38 20.79 -14.73
CA VAL A 97 -2.15 20.04 -14.47
C VAL A 97 -1.14 20.33 -15.60
N PRO A 98 0.13 20.73 -15.29
CA PRO A 98 1.12 21.08 -16.31
C PRO A 98 1.33 19.93 -17.32
N ARG A 99 1.11 20.21 -18.60
CA ARG A 99 1.09 19.19 -19.67
C ARG A 99 2.46 18.69 -20.10
N GLU A 100 3.54 19.38 -19.78
CA GLU A 100 4.89 18.96 -20.20
C GLU A 100 5.36 17.68 -19.49
N ALA A 101 5.01 17.49 -18.23
CA ALA A 101 5.28 16.26 -17.51
C ALA A 101 4.25 15.15 -17.79
N ALA A 102 2.99 15.52 -18.08
CA ALA A 102 1.91 14.58 -18.33
C ALA A 102 1.94 13.93 -19.73
N ARG A 103 2.59 14.55 -20.73
CA ARG A 103 2.68 14.01 -22.10
C ARG A 103 3.53 12.76 -22.23
N ALA A 104 4.50 12.55 -21.32
CA ALA A 104 5.37 11.37 -21.33
C ALA A 104 4.78 10.14 -20.63
N ALA A 105 3.66 10.26 -19.89
CA ALA A 105 3.13 9.20 -19.05
C ALA A 105 1.60 9.03 -19.04
N ARG A 106 0.87 9.72 -19.89
CA ARG A 106 -0.54 9.37 -20.09
C ARG A 106 -0.64 8.29 -21.17
N PRO A 107 -1.20 7.13 -20.84
CA PRO A 107 -1.87 6.34 -21.86
C PRO A 107 -2.92 7.28 -22.47
N SER A 108 -2.81 7.53 -23.77
CA SER A 108 -3.72 8.46 -24.44
C SER A 108 -5.16 8.01 -24.21
N ALA A 109 -6.10 8.94 -23.99
CA ALA A 109 -7.54 8.64 -23.94
C ALA A 109 -7.93 7.69 -25.08
N ASP A 110 -7.28 7.85 -26.23
CA ASP A 110 -7.39 7.00 -27.40
C ASP A 110 -7.10 5.50 -27.16
N LEU A 111 -6.23 5.13 -26.18
CA LEU A 111 -5.98 3.72 -25.84
C LEU A 111 -7.15 3.09 -25.08
N TYR A 112 -7.78 3.83 -24.19
CA TYR A 112 -9.01 3.37 -23.53
C TYR A 112 -10.13 3.23 -24.52
N ASP A 113 -10.31 4.23 -25.42
CA ASP A 113 -11.35 4.23 -26.43
C ASP A 113 -11.21 3.06 -27.40
N ILE A 114 -9.99 2.72 -27.83
CA ILE A 114 -9.77 1.58 -28.73
C ILE A 114 -9.99 0.23 -28.04
N LEU A 115 -9.65 0.09 -26.76
CA LEU A 115 -9.92 -1.12 -25.97
C LEU A 115 -11.40 -1.29 -25.67
N ASP A 116 -12.11 -0.20 -25.40
CA ASP A 116 -13.56 -0.20 -25.18
C ASP A 116 -14.30 -0.57 -26.47
N ALA A 117 -13.86 -0.02 -27.62
CA ALA A 117 -14.36 -0.41 -28.95
C ALA A 117 -14.07 -1.89 -29.26
N ALA A 118 -12.90 -2.42 -28.88
CA ALA A 118 -12.59 -3.84 -29.03
C ALA A 118 -13.49 -4.71 -28.13
N SER A 119 -13.75 -4.29 -26.90
CA SER A 119 -14.68 -4.97 -26.00
C SER A 119 -16.10 -5.01 -26.58
N ALA A 120 -16.58 -3.87 -27.09
CA ALA A 120 -17.87 -3.80 -27.75
C ALA A 120 -17.95 -4.73 -28.99
N PHE A 121 -16.88 -4.75 -29.80
CA PHE A 121 -16.80 -5.66 -30.96
C PHE A 121 -16.90 -7.13 -30.53
N TYR A 122 -16.13 -7.57 -29.53
CA TYR A 122 -16.16 -8.96 -29.05
C TYR A 122 -17.52 -9.35 -28.46
N ARG A 123 -18.20 -8.44 -27.77
CA ARG A 123 -19.56 -8.68 -27.24
C ARG A 123 -20.58 -8.86 -28.37
N GLU A 124 -20.48 -8.07 -29.45
CA GLU A 124 -21.34 -8.23 -30.61
C GLU A 124 -21.05 -9.53 -31.37
N GLU A 125 -19.79 -9.92 -31.49
CA GLU A 125 -19.42 -11.20 -32.12
C GLU A 125 -19.91 -12.41 -31.33
N LEU A 126 -19.91 -12.34 -29.98
CA LEU A 126 -20.48 -13.39 -29.12
C LEU A 126 -21.97 -13.62 -29.46
N LYS A 127 -22.75 -12.54 -29.61
CA LYS A 127 -24.21 -12.65 -29.91
C LYS A 127 -24.51 -13.30 -31.25
N LYS A 128 -23.61 -13.18 -32.23
CA LYS A 128 -23.77 -13.71 -33.59
C LYS A 128 -23.35 -15.16 -33.76
N ASN A 129 -22.56 -15.68 -32.83
CA ASN A 129 -21.94 -16.98 -32.95
C ASN A 129 -22.54 -17.97 -31.93
N PRO A 130 -23.21 -19.05 -32.36
CA PRO A 130 -23.79 -20.04 -31.43
C PRO A 130 -22.74 -20.86 -30.67
N GLU A 131 -21.64 -21.23 -31.29
CA GLU A 131 -20.60 -22.08 -30.72
C GLU A 131 -20.08 -21.54 -29.37
N PRO A 132 -19.60 -20.28 -29.22
CA PRO A 132 -19.16 -19.73 -27.93
C PRO A 132 -20.32 -19.59 -26.94
N ILE A 133 -21.55 -19.34 -27.40
CA ILE A 133 -22.73 -19.29 -26.51
C ILE A 133 -22.99 -20.67 -25.90
N ASP A 134 -23.00 -21.73 -26.73
CA ASP A 134 -23.22 -23.10 -26.27
C ASP A 134 -22.07 -23.56 -25.34
N TYR A 135 -20.85 -23.16 -25.66
CA TYR A 135 -19.71 -23.39 -24.74
C TYR A 135 -19.96 -22.79 -23.36
N LEU A 136 -20.36 -21.51 -23.29
CA LEU A 136 -20.63 -20.82 -22.00
C LEU A 136 -21.81 -21.45 -21.26
N ARG A 137 -22.89 -21.85 -21.98
CA ARG A 137 -24.04 -22.57 -21.41
C ARG A 137 -23.64 -23.93 -20.85
N ASN A 138 -22.82 -24.70 -21.59
CA ASN A 138 -22.32 -26.00 -21.12
C ASN A 138 -21.42 -25.85 -19.88
N ARG A 139 -20.78 -24.69 -19.72
CA ARG A 139 -20.08 -24.29 -18.52
C ARG A 139 -21.00 -23.74 -17.42
N GLY A 140 -22.31 -23.81 -17.60
CA GLY A 140 -23.30 -23.36 -16.64
C GLY A 140 -23.41 -21.84 -16.46
N LEU A 141 -22.83 -21.02 -17.35
CA LEU A 141 -22.89 -19.57 -17.25
C LEU A 141 -24.15 -19.01 -17.91
N SER A 142 -24.86 -18.13 -17.22
CA SER A 142 -26.03 -17.46 -17.72
C SER A 142 -25.68 -16.28 -18.65
N GLY A 143 -26.62 -15.89 -19.50
CA GLY A 143 -26.45 -14.68 -20.33
C GLY A 143 -26.37 -13.40 -19.51
N GLU A 144 -26.96 -13.37 -18.32
CA GLU A 144 -26.90 -12.21 -17.41
C GLU A 144 -25.50 -12.02 -16.86
N ILE A 145 -24.87 -13.09 -16.36
CA ILE A 145 -23.50 -13.01 -15.84
C ILE A 145 -22.50 -12.70 -16.97
N ALA A 146 -22.68 -13.30 -18.15
CA ALA A 146 -21.85 -13.01 -19.31
C ALA A 146 -21.93 -11.53 -19.73
N LYS A 147 -23.11 -10.93 -19.67
CA LYS A 147 -23.33 -9.50 -19.90
C LYS A 147 -22.72 -8.64 -18.80
N ALA A 148 -22.90 -9.02 -17.55
CA ALA A 148 -22.35 -8.27 -16.40
C ALA A 148 -20.84 -8.16 -16.47
N PHE A 149 -20.14 -9.26 -16.78
CA PHE A 149 -18.68 -9.30 -16.94
C PHE A 149 -18.18 -8.86 -18.32
N GLY A 150 -19.07 -8.48 -19.24
CA GLY A 150 -18.70 -8.01 -20.57
C GLY A 150 -18.04 -9.09 -21.45
N ILE A 151 -18.34 -10.36 -21.18
CA ILE A 151 -17.76 -11.49 -21.91
C ILE A 151 -18.08 -11.35 -23.41
N GLY A 152 -17.07 -11.63 -24.26
CA GLY A 152 -17.16 -11.54 -25.70
C GLY A 152 -16.57 -12.75 -26.40
N PHE A 153 -16.48 -12.69 -27.72
CA PHE A 153 -15.88 -13.71 -28.56
C PHE A 153 -14.97 -13.10 -29.62
N ALA A 154 -13.77 -13.60 -29.74
CA ALA A 154 -12.83 -13.28 -30.80
C ALA A 154 -13.01 -14.30 -31.93
N PRO A 155 -13.46 -13.90 -33.16
CA PRO A 155 -13.67 -14.81 -34.28
C PRO A 155 -12.40 -15.56 -34.70
N LYS A 156 -12.56 -16.66 -35.44
CA LYS A 156 -11.43 -17.48 -35.93
C LYS A 156 -10.58 -16.80 -37.01
N SER A 157 -11.09 -15.74 -37.64
CA SER A 157 -10.39 -14.96 -38.68
C SER A 157 -9.11 -14.32 -38.15
N TRP A 158 -8.14 -14.11 -39.03
CA TRP A 158 -6.85 -13.51 -38.72
C TRP A 158 -6.89 -11.99 -38.57
N ASP A 159 -7.92 -11.32 -39.04
CA ASP A 159 -7.98 -9.86 -39.22
C ASP A 159 -9.35 -9.24 -38.94
N SER A 160 -10.22 -9.92 -38.18
CA SER A 160 -11.58 -9.44 -37.88
C SER A 160 -11.57 -8.12 -37.13
N LEU A 161 -10.75 -8.01 -36.09
CA LEU A 161 -10.61 -6.79 -35.32
C LEU A 161 -9.91 -5.70 -36.13
N ILE A 162 -8.85 -6.05 -36.88
CA ILE A 162 -8.14 -5.13 -37.78
C ILE A 162 -9.12 -4.54 -38.78
N LYS A 163 -9.95 -5.35 -39.48
CA LYS A 163 -10.95 -4.88 -40.46
C LYS A 163 -11.98 -3.97 -39.80
N LYS A 164 -12.38 -4.24 -38.57
CA LYS A 164 -13.41 -3.48 -37.88
C LYS A 164 -12.91 -2.17 -37.30
N LEU A 165 -11.73 -2.17 -36.66
CA LEU A 165 -11.23 -1.04 -35.89
C LEU A 165 -9.97 -0.39 -36.48
N GLY A 166 -9.18 -1.10 -37.28
CA GLY A 166 -7.92 -0.63 -37.87
C GLY A 166 -8.14 0.14 -39.18
N THR A 167 -9.13 1.03 -39.24
CA THR A 167 -9.60 1.72 -40.46
C THR A 167 -8.58 2.69 -41.05
N ASP A 168 -7.59 3.11 -40.27
CA ASP A 168 -6.54 4.02 -40.65
C ASP A 168 -5.24 3.72 -39.91
N THR A 169 -4.15 4.35 -40.31
CA THR A 169 -2.80 4.12 -39.75
C THR A 169 -2.72 4.44 -38.26
N ASN A 170 -3.47 5.46 -37.80
CA ASN A 170 -3.46 5.86 -36.38
C ASN A 170 -4.15 4.79 -35.51
N ARG A 171 -5.32 4.32 -35.94
CA ARG A 171 -6.07 3.27 -35.25
C ARG A 171 -5.32 1.94 -35.23
N LEU A 172 -4.61 1.59 -36.29
CA LEU A 172 -3.70 0.43 -36.31
C LEU A 172 -2.56 0.58 -35.29
N ALA A 173 -1.97 1.77 -35.19
CA ALA A 173 -0.93 2.06 -34.20
C ALA A 173 -1.48 1.94 -32.76
N LEU A 174 -2.72 2.41 -32.51
CA LEU A 174 -3.36 2.26 -31.19
C LEU A 174 -3.65 0.78 -30.88
N LEU A 175 -4.17 -0.02 -31.81
CA LEU A 175 -4.39 -1.46 -31.61
C LEU A 175 -3.07 -2.19 -31.29
N ARG A 176 -1.97 -1.81 -31.94
CA ARG A 176 -0.64 -2.35 -31.66
C ARG A 176 -0.16 -1.99 -30.26
N ARG A 177 -0.24 -0.71 -29.88
CA ARG A 177 0.12 -0.22 -28.55
C ARG A 177 -0.76 -0.85 -27.45
N ALA A 178 -2.05 -1.06 -27.72
CA ALA A 178 -2.98 -1.75 -26.83
C ALA A 178 -2.74 -3.27 -26.72
N GLY A 179 -1.76 -3.81 -27.48
CA GLY A 179 -1.43 -5.23 -27.44
C GLY A 179 -2.47 -6.14 -28.07
N MET A 180 -3.31 -5.61 -28.97
CA MET A 180 -4.38 -6.34 -29.64
C MET A 180 -3.91 -7.04 -30.92
N LEU A 181 -2.71 -6.70 -31.42
CA LEU A 181 -2.13 -7.27 -32.61
C LEU A 181 -0.89 -8.09 -32.30
N SER A 182 -0.60 -9.04 -33.20
CA SER A 182 0.63 -9.83 -33.21
C SER A 182 1.30 -9.73 -34.57
N GLN A 183 2.64 -9.84 -34.61
CA GLN A 183 3.41 -9.80 -35.85
C GLN A 183 3.67 -11.21 -36.37
N GLY A 184 3.30 -11.48 -37.60
CA GLY A 184 3.59 -12.71 -38.34
C GLY A 184 4.51 -12.49 -39.53
N LYS A 185 4.84 -13.57 -40.24
CA LYS A 185 5.70 -13.51 -41.44
C LYS A 185 5.06 -12.71 -42.60
N SER A 186 3.72 -12.73 -42.69
CA SER A 186 2.95 -12.07 -43.75
C SER A 186 2.32 -10.73 -43.32
N GLY A 187 2.65 -10.22 -42.15
CA GLY A 187 2.11 -8.96 -41.63
C GLY A 187 1.49 -9.10 -40.24
N GLU A 188 0.80 -8.06 -39.83
CA GLU A 188 0.08 -8.03 -38.56
C GLU A 188 -1.24 -8.80 -38.63
N TYR A 189 -1.62 -9.40 -37.49
CA TYR A 189 -2.86 -10.14 -37.35
C TYR A 189 -3.45 -9.98 -35.95
N ASP A 190 -4.75 -10.28 -35.80
CA ASP A 190 -5.45 -10.22 -34.53
C ASP A 190 -4.81 -11.18 -33.51
N LYS A 191 -4.39 -10.67 -32.36
CA LYS A 191 -3.75 -11.47 -31.31
C LYS A 191 -4.70 -12.55 -30.77
N PHE A 192 -5.94 -12.20 -30.55
CA PHE A 192 -6.96 -13.11 -30.04
C PHE A 192 -7.80 -13.64 -31.21
N ARG A 193 -7.84 -14.95 -31.35
CA ARG A 193 -8.60 -15.65 -32.39
C ARG A 193 -9.22 -16.91 -31.82
N HIS A 194 -10.48 -17.16 -32.14
CA HIS A 194 -11.27 -18.31 -31.71
C HIS A 194 -11.22 -18.50 -30.16
N ARG A 195 -11.51 -17.38 -29.44
CA ARG A 195 -11.43 -17.36 -27.97
C ARG A 195 -12.62 -16.65 -27.35
N ILE A 196 -13.08 -17.18 -26.21
CA ILE A 196 -13.93 -16.42 -25.29
C ILE A 196 -13.07 -15.31 -24.67
N MET A 197 -13.57 -14.09 -24.73
CA MET A 197 -12.86 -12.89 -24.31
C MET A 197 -13.38 -12.38 -22.98
N PHE A 198 -12.48 -12.13 -22.04
CA PHE A 198 -12.72 -11.60 -20.71
C PHE A 198 -12.05 -10.21 -20.63
N PRO A 199 -12.81 -9.10 -20.65
CA PRO A 199 -12.24 -7.77 -20.51
C PRO A 199 -11.69 -7.60 -19.08
N ILE A 200 -10.46 -7.10 -18.99
CA ILE A 200 -9.81 -6.77 -17.71
C ILE A 200 -10.02 -5.27 -17.50
N HIS A 201 -10.52 -4.92 -16.31
CA HIS A 201 -10.87 -3.54 -15.97
C HIS A 201 -9.90 -2.97 -14.95
N ASP A 202 -9.60 -1.68 -15.09
CA ASP A 202 -8.97 -0.90 -14.04
C ASP A 202 -9.96 -0.60 -12.89
N ARG A 203 -9.51 0.11 -11.86
CA ARG A 203 -10.34 0.44 -10.68
C ARG A 203 -11.52 1.38 -11.01
N ARG A 204 -11.46 2.10 -12.14
CA ARG A 204 -12.53 2.97 -12.65
C ARG A 204 -13.51 2.25 -13.58
N GLY A 205 -13.27 0.98 -13.89
CA GLY A 205 -14.09 0.16 -14.78
C GLY A 205 -13.79 0.35 -16.25
N ARG A 206 -12.67 0.99 -16.61
CA ARG A 206 -12.22 1.11 -18.00
C ARG A 206 -11.48 -0.16 -18.41
N VAL A 207 -11.67 -0.59 -19.64
CA VAL A 207 -10.99 -1.78 -20.18
C VAL A 207 -9.51 -1.44 -20.42
N ILE A 208 -8.60 -2.23 -19.83
CA ILE A 208 -7.14 -2.08 -19.93
C ILE A 208 -6.47 -3.23 -20.67
N GLY A 209 -7.18 -4.34 -20.89
CA GLY A 209 -6.68 -5.53 -21.56
C GLY A 209 -7.70 -6.64 -21.60
N PHE A 210 -7.28 -7.80 -22.05
CA PHE A 210 -8.15 -8.98 -22.19
C PHE A 210 -7.44 -10.26 -21.77
N GLY A 211 -8.22 -11.19 -21.20
CA GLY A 211 -7.92 -12.61 -21.18
C GLY A 211 -8.72 -13.32 -22.26
N GLY A 212 -8.12 -14.31 -22.91
CA GLY A 212 -8.79 -15.09 -23.94
C GLY A 212 -8.68 -16.60 -23.69
N ARG A 213 -9.81 -17.30 -23.52
CA ARG A 213 -9.85 -18.77 -23.40
C ARG A 213 -10.11 -19.41 -24.74
N ALA A 214 -9.24 -20.31 -25.20
CA ALA A 214 -9.40 -21.04 -26.47
C ALA A 214 -10.64 -21.95 -26.45
N LEU A 215 -11.35 -22.02 -27.57
CA LEU A 215 -12.44 -22.97 -27.82
C LEU A 215 -11.93 -24.28 -28.42
N ASP A 216 -10.79 -24.23 -29.09
CA ASP A 216 -10.09 -25.37 -29.67
C ASP A 216 -8.79 -25.68 -28.90
N GLU A 217 -8.08 -26.73 -29.29
CA GLU A 217 -6.80 -27.16 -28.71
C GLU A 217 -5.59 -26.48 -29.38
N ASP A 218 -5.82 -25.59 -30.34
CA ASP A 218 -4.77 -24.90 -31.06
C ASP A 218 -4.15 -23.77 -30.19
N GLY A 219 -3.04 -24.07 -29.54
CA GLY A 219 -2.28 -23.11 -28.74
C GLY A 219 -2.62 -23.12 -27.24
N PRO A 220 -2.18 -22.11 -26.47
CA PRO A 220 -2.38 -22.11 -25.03
C PRO A 220 -3.86 -21.95 -24.66
N LYS A 221 -4.31 -22.74 -23.68
CA LYS A 221 -5.69 -22.72 -23.17
C LYS A 221 -6.13 -21.31 -22.77
N TYR A 222 -5.26 -20.55 -22.12
CA TYR A 222 -5.46 -19.13 -21.78
C TYR A 222 -4.37 -18.27 -22.39
N LEU A 223 -4.76 -17.14 -22.92
CA LEU A 223 -3.87 -16.11 -23.49
C LEU A 223 -4.28 -14.75 -22.93
N ASN A 224 -3.32 -14.02 -22.37
CA ASN A 224 -3.54 -12.67 -21.84
C ASN A 224 -2.96 -11.61 -22.78
N SER A 225 -3.47 -10.37 -22.66
CA SER A 225 -2.81 -9.19 -23.20
C SER A 225 -1.34 -9.17 -22.77
N PRO A 226 -0.41 -8.68 -23.60
CA PRO A 226 0.96 -8.42 -23.17
C PRO A 226 0.98 -7.27 -22.17
N GLU A 227 2.14 -7.02 -21.56
CA GLU A 227 2.39 -5.77 -20.85
C GLU A 227 2.23 -4.59 -21.80
N THR A 228 1.47 -3.57 -21.38
CA THR A 228 1.23 -2.35 -22.16
C THR A 228 1.33 -1.12 -21.26
N GLU A 229 1.13 0.07 -21.83
CA GLU A 229 1.05 1.32 -21.06
C GLU A 229 -0.11 1.31 -20.04
N LEU A 230 -1.19 0.54 -20.32
CA LEU A 230 -2.38 0.45 -19.45
C LEU A 230 -2.43 -0.80 -18.59
N PHE A 231 -1.77 -1.88 -18.98
CA PHE A 231 -1.95 -3.19 -18.39
C PHE A 231 -0.65 -3.81 -17.90
N HIS A 232 -0.58 -4.05 -16.60
CA HIS A 232 0.54 -4.72 -15.93
C HIS A 232 0.02 -5.92 -15.13
N LYS A 233 0.30 -7.14 -15.61
CA LYS A 233 -0.21 -8.41 -15.00
C LYS A 233 0.06 -8.52 -13.50
N GLY A 234 1.23 -8.05 -13.05
CA GLY A 234 1.63 -8.10 -11.65
C GLY A 234 0.98 -7.06 -10.76
N ARG A 235 0.18 -6.13 -11.31
CA ARG A 235 -0.46 -5.03 -10.56
C ARG A 235 -1.97 -5.03 -10.67
N GLU A 236 -2.55 -5.87 -11.53
CA GLU A 236 -3.98 -5.92 -11.78
C GLU A 236 -4.57 -7.26 -11.32
N LEU A 237 -5.86 -7.26 -10.98
CA LEU A 237 -6.64 -8.43 -10.60
C LEU A 237 -7.93 -8.45 -11.43
N TYR A 238 -8.21 -9.58 -12.07
CA TYR A 238 -9.49 -9.76 -12.76
C TYR A 238 -10.63 -9.81 -11.75
N GLY A 239 -11.74 -9.14 -12.05
CA GLY A 239 -12.92 -9.15 -11.19
C GLY A 239 -12.93 -8.09 -10.09
N LEU A 240 -11.80 -7.43 -9.76
CA LEU A 240 -11.73 -6.49 -8.63
C LEU A 240 -12.68 -5.30 -8.77
N TYR A 241 -12.82 -4.73 -9.97
CA TYR A 241 -13.81 -3.68 -10.24
C TYR A 241 -15.24 -4.18 -10.00
N MET A 242 -15.55 -5.39 -10.48
CA MET A 242 -16.89 -6.00 -10.33
C MET A 242 -17.20 -6.29 -8.84
N ALA A 243 -16.23 -6.79 -8.10
CA ALA A 243 -16.35 -7.02 -6.67
C ALA A 243 -16.68 -5.72 -5.91
N ARG A 244 -15.93 -4.65 -6.16
CA ARG A 244 -16.16 -3.33 -5.55
C ARG A 244 -17.49 -2.68 -5.98
N LYS A 245 -17.93 -2.93 -7.21
CA LYS A 245 -19.22 -2.44 -7.69
C LYS A 245 -20.40 -3.15 -7.02
N SER A 246 -20.23 -4.40 -6.62
CA SER A 246 -21.29 -5.18 -5.95
C SER A 246 -21.49 -4.75 -4.50
N GLN A 247 -20.43 -4.32 -3.79
CA GLN A 247 -20.45 -3.91 -2.39
C GLN A 247 -19.47 -2.75 -2.18
N ALA A 248 -19.92 -1.69 -1.52
CA ALA A 248 -19.08 -0.51 -1.24
C ALA A 248 -17.88 -0.85 -0.33
N LYS A 249 -18.05 -1.77 0.62
CA LYS A 249 -16.99 -2.35 1.45
C LYS A 249 -17.10 -3.87 1.37
N LEU A 250 -16.00 -4.54 1.08
CA LEU A 250 -15.91 -5.99 1.07
C LEU A 250 -15.46 -6.48 2.44
N ASP A 251 -16.22 -7.38 3.06
CA ASP A 251 -15.81 -8.01 4.32
C ASP A 251 -14.61 -8.94 4.09
N GLN A 252 -14.63 -9.67 2.96
CA GLN A 252 -13.54 -10.53 2.51
C GLN A 252 -13.42 -10.53 0.99
N VAL A 253 -12.24 -10.89 0.48
CA VAL A 253 -11.99 -11.12 -0.95
C VAL A 253 -11.54 -12.56 -1.17
N LEU A 254 -12.20 -13.24 -2.12
CA LEU A 254 -11.83 -14.59 -2.57
C LEU A 254 -10.86 -14.46 -3.73
N VAL A 255 -9.72 -15.12 -3.66
CA VAL A 255 -8.70 -15.13 -4.72
C VAL A 255 -8.64 -16.51 -5.34
N VAL A 256 -8.88 -16.60 -6.64
CA VAL A 256 -8.84 -17.82 -7.44
C VAL A 256 -7.82 -17.73 -8.57
N GLU A 257 -7.60 -18.82 -9.32
CA GLU A 257 -6.57 -18.85 -10.37
C GLU A 257 -7.08 -18.36 -11.73
N GLY A 258 -8.37 -18.55 -12.05
CA GLY A 258 -8.89 -18.39 -13.39
C GLY A 258 -10.06 -17.40 -13.54
N TYR A 259 -10.22 -16.90 -14.78
CA TYR A 259 -11.34 -16.03 -15.16
C TYR A 259 -12.70 -16.72 -15.00
N MET A 260 -12.75 -18.01 -15.35
CA MET A 260 -13.99 -18.80 -15.29
C MET A 260 -14.45 -18.97 -13.85
N ASP A 261 -13.50 -19.21 -12.92
CA ASP A 261 -13.82 -19.38 -11.50
C ASP A 261 -14.45 -18.11 -10.92
N VAL A 262 -13.89 -16.93 -11.27
CA VAL A 262 -14.45 -15.64 -10.85
C VAL A 262 -15.88 -15.47 -11.34
N VAL A 263 -16.13 -15.74 -12.63
CA VAL A 263 -17.46 -15.56 -13.23
C VAL A 263 -18.46 -16.56 -12.67
N ALA A 264 -18.05 -17.82 -12.49
CA ALA A 264 -18.87 -18.87 -11.90
C ALA A 264 -19.23 -18.55 -10.45
N LEU A 265 -18.24 -18.23 -9.61
CA LEU A 265 -18.47 -17.87 -8.22
C LEU A 265 -19.38 -16.65 -8.08
N ALA A 266 -19.18 -15.61 -8.92
CA ALA A 266 -20.06 -14.44 -8.92
C ALA A 266 -21.51 -14.79 -9.25
N GLN A 267 -21.74 -15.74 -10.18
CA GLN A 267 -23.09 -16.23 -10.52
C GLN A 267 -23.74 -16.99 -9.35
N PHE A 268 -22.95 -17.68 -8.55
CA PHE A 268 -23.43 -18.40 -7.38
C PHE A 268 -23.52 -17.54 -6.11
N GLY A 269 -23.39 -16.20 -6.22
CA GLY A 269 -23.60 -15.27 -5.10
C GLY A 269 -22.31 -14.88 -4.36
N PHE A 270 -21.12 -15.14 -4.94
CA PHE A 270 -19.81 -14.71 -4.42
C PHE A 270 -19.20 -13.63 -5.34
N PRO A 271 -19.79 -12.41 -5.39
CA PRO A 271 -19.30 -11.34 -6.28
C PRO A 271 -17.95 -10.76 -5.83
N ASN A 272 -17.52 -11.04 -4.60
CA ASN A 272 -16.24 -10.63 -4.00
C ASN A 272 -15.05 -11.50 -4.45
N CYS A 273 -15.18 -12.21 -5.58
CA CYS A 273 -14.15 -13.08 -6.12
C CYS A 273 -13.29 -12.34 -7.16
N VAL A 274 -11.95 -12.59 -7.11
CA VAL A 274 -10.97 -12.04 -8.04
C VAL A 274 -9.98 -13.11 -8.48
N ALA A 275 -9.30 -12.90 -9.62
CA ALA A 275 -8.25 -13.81 -10.06
C ALA A 275 -6.94 -13.09 -10.38
N THR A 276 -5.82 -13.79 -10.16
CA THR A 276 -4.52 -13.42 -10.69
C THR A 276 -4.48 -13.69 -12.21
N LEU A 277 -3.60 -12.96 -12.92
CA LEU A 277 -3.62 -12.92 -14.40
C LEU A 277 -2.61 -13.88 -15.03
N GLY A 278 -2.60 -15.14 -14.57
CA GLY A 278 -1.69 -16.18 -15.07
C GLY A 278 -0.24 -16.02 -14.59
N THR A 279 -0.06 -15.32 -13.48
CA THR A 279 1.20 -15.17 -12.74
C THR A 279 0.99 -15.54 -11.27
N ALA A 280 2.05 -15.89 -10.57
CA ALA A 280 1.97 -16.00 -9.11
C ALA A 280 1.57 -14.66 -8.51
N THR A 281 0.83 -14.68 -7.40
CA THR A 281 0.47 -13.47 -6.64
C THR A 281 1.71 -12.63 -6.33
N THR A 282 1.68 -11.35 -6.68
CA THR A 282 2.76 -10.41 -6.40
C THR A 282 2.51 -9.61 -5.12
N GLY A 283 3.54 -8.93 -4.61
CA GLY A 283 3.39 -8.01 -3.48
C GLY A 283 2.44 -6.84 -3.76
N ASP A 284 2.39 -6.33 -5.01
CA ASP A 284 1.48 -5.27 -5.43
C ASP A 284 0.03 -5.78 -5.45
N GLN A 285 -0.21 -6.99 -5.95
CA GLN A 285 -1.51 -7.64 -5.91
C GLN A 285 -1.96 -7.93 -4.47
N ALA A 286 -1.06 -8.40 -3.59
CA ALA A 286 -1.37 -8.59 -2.18
C ALA A 286 -1.77 -7.28 -1.48
N GLU A 287 -1.09 -6.17 -1.77
CA GLU A 287 -1.48 -4.86 -1.27
C GLU A 287 -2.84 -4.40 -1.81
N LEU A 288 -3.14 -4.67 -3.10
CA LEU A 288 -4.45 -4.39 -3.69
C LEU A 288 -5.58 -5.15 -3.01
N LEU A 289 -5.36 -6.43 -2.71
CA LEU A 289 -6.32 -7.28 -2.00
C LEU A 289 -6.63 -6.71 -0.62
N PHE A 290 -5.59 -6.38 0.16
CA PHE A 290 -5.77 -5.80 1.51
C PHE A 290 -6.28 -4.36 1.53
N ARG A 291 -6.23 -3.64 0.41
CA ARG A 291 -6.96 -2.37 0.24
C ARG A 291 -8.43 -2.59 -0.08
N ALA A 292 -8.79 -3.75 -0.58
CA ALA A 292 -10.18 -4.08 -0.90
C ALA A 292 -10.93 -4.68 0.29
N ALA A 293 -10.27 -5.51 1.10
CA ALA A 293 -10.84 -6.12 2.31
C ALA A 293 -9.75 -6.45 3.34
N ASP A 294 -10.13 -6.51 4.61
CA ASP A 294 -9.23 -6.89 5.69
C ASP A 294 -8.96 -8.40 5.72
N GLU A 295 -9.87 -9.22 5.20
CA GLU A 295 -9.73 -10.67 5.07
C GLU A 295 -9.56 -11.09 3.61
N VAL A 296 -8.51 -11.88 3.31
CA VAL A 296 -8.24 -12.46 2.00
C VAL A 296 -8.23 -13.98 2.10
N VAL A 297 -9.10 -14.64 1.33
CA VAL A 297 -9.17 -16.10 1.26
C VAL A 297 -8.65 -16.55 -0.10
N PHE A 298 -7.49 -17.19 -0.10
CA PHE A 298 -6.88 -17.76 -1.30
C PHE A 298 -7.45 -19.18 -1.53
N CYS A 299 -8.10 -19.39 -2.66
CA CYS A 299 -8.68 -20.67 -3.08
C CYS A 299 -7.85 -21.26 -4.22
N PHE A 300 -7.18 -22.35 -3.97
CA PHE A 300 -6.29 -23.02 -4.92
C PHE A 300 -6.77 -24.43 -5.23
N ASP A 301 -6.41 -24.90 -6.42
CA ASP A 301 -6.61 -26.29 -6.80
C ASP A 301 -5.86 -27.23 -5.81
N GLY A 302 -6.40 -28.41 -5.55
CA GLY A 302 -5.86 -29.36 -4.58
C GLY A 302 -4.56 -30.04 -5.02
N ASP A 303 -4.10 -29.80 -6.22
CA ASP A 303 -2.94 -30.42 -6.83
C ASP A 303 -1.59 -29.81 -6.36
N ARG A 304 -0.49 -30.40 -6.83
CA ARG A 304 0.87 -29.92 -6.51
C ARG A 304 1.15 -28.51 -7.03
N ALA A 305 0.56 -28.12 -8.16
CA ALA A 305 0.76 -26.80 -8.75
C ALA A 305 0.04 -25.73 -7.93
N GLY A 306 -1.22 -25.98 -7.51
CA GLY A 306 -1.98 -25.12 -6.63
C GLY A 306 -1.30 -24.93 -5.26
N ARG A 307 -0.76 -26.00 -4.65
CA ARG A 307 0.02 -25.87 -3.39
C ARG A 307 1.26 -24.99 -3.55
N LYS A 308 1.96 -25.08 -4.69
CA LYS A 308 3.11 -24.22 -5.00
C LYS A 308 2.69 -22.76 -5.25
N ALA A 309 1.54 -22.56 -5.89
CA ALA A 309 0.97 -21.22 -6.10
C ALA A 309 0.55 -20.60 -4.76
N ALA A 310 -0.08 -21.37 -3.87
CA ALA A 310 -0.45 -20.97 -2.51
C ALA A 310 0.76 -20.52 -1.70
N TRP A 311 1.87 -21.26 -1.78
CA TRP A 311 3.10 -20.89 -1.08
C TRP A 311 3.66 -19.55 -1.56
N ARG A 312 3.66 -19.31 -2.87
CA ARG A 312 4.09 -18.02 -3.44
C ARG A 312 3.16 -16.88 -3.03
N ALA A 313 1.85 -17.13 -2.98
CA ALA A 313 0.88 -16.16 -2.50
C ALA A 313 1.12 -15.83 -1.01
N LEU A 314 1.42 -16.84 -0.18
CA LEU A 314 1.80 -16.65 1.21
C LEU A 314 3.03 -15.75 1.32
N GLU A 315 4.12 -16.08 0.61
CA GLU A 315 5.38 -15.28 0.64
C GLU A 315 5.16 -13.83 0.21
N ALA A 316 4.31 -13.56 -0.80
CA ALA A 316 3.96 -12.22 -1.26
C ALA A 316 3.11 -11.46 -0.22
N THR A 317 2.35 -12.19 0.60
CA THR A 317 1.42 -11.66 1.60
C THR A 317 2.13 -11.27 2.90
N LEU A 318 3.16 -12.04 3.34
CA LEU A 318 3.86 -11.81 4.61
C LEU A 318 4.26 -10.34 4.86
N PRO A 319 4.90 -9.62 3.92
CA PRO A 319 5.29 -8.22 4.14
C PRO A 319 4.13 -7.23 4.21
N ARG A 320 2.90 -7.69 3.93
CA ARG A 320 1.68 -6.87 3.87
C ARG A 320 0.73 -7.11 5.05
N LEU A 321 1.05 -8.09 5.92
CA LEU A 321 0.27 -8.42 7.11
C LEU A 321 0.51 -7.37 8.19
N ARG A 322 -0.39 -6.39 8.24
CA ARG A 322 -0.45 -5.37 9.29
C ARG A 322 -1.59 -5.71 10.24
N GLU A 323 -1.67 -4.99 11.37
CA GLU A 323 -2.75 -5.14 12.35
C GLU A 323 -4.14 -5.03 11.65
N GLY A 324 -5.03 -5.98 11.93
CA GLY A 324 -6.36 -6.11 11.31
C GLY A 324 -6.42 -6.93 10.02
N ARG A 325 -5.30 -7.17 9.33
CA ARG A 325 -5.26 -7.94 8.08
C ARG A 325 -5.12 -9.43 8.33
N GLN A 326 -5.93 -10.24 7.63
CA GLN A 326 -5.93 -11.70 7.75
C GLN A 326 -5.84 -12.34 6.36
N ALA A 327 -5.09 -13.45 6.26
CA ALA A 327 -5.05 -14.28 5.06
C ALA A 327 -5.33 -15.74 5.44
N ARG A 328 -6.13 -16.41 4.62
CA ARG A 328 -6.51 -17.82 4.79
C ARG A 328 -6.33 -18.57 3.48
N PHE A 329 -6.12 -19.86 3.54
CA PHE A 329 -5.86 -20.72 2.40
C PHE A 329 -6.86 -21.86 2.38
N LEU A 330 -7.56 -22.01 1.27
CA LEU A 330 -8.48 -23.11 1.00
C LEU A 330 -7.96 -23.92 -0.19
N PHE A 331 -7.84 -25.21 -0.02
CA PHE A 331 -7.48 -26.13 -1.10
C PHE A 331 -8.71 -26.92 -1.52
N MET A 332 -8.98 -26.92 -2.83
CA MET A 332 -10.04 -27.73 -3.40
C MET A 332 -9.69 -29.23 -3.28
N PRO A 333 -10.68 -30.14 -3.30
CA PRO A 333 -10.41 -31.56 -3.45
C PRO A 333 -9.61 -31.84 -4.73
N GLU A 334 -8.86 -32.92 -4.75
CA GLU A 334 -8.05 -33.32 -5.91
C GLU A 334 -8.92 -33.49 -7.17
N GLY A 335 -8.55 -32.79 -8.24
CA GLY A 335 -9.29 -32.81 -9.51
C GLY A 335 -10.44 -31.79 -9.62
N GLU A 336 -10.72 -31.04 -8.56
CA GLU A 336 -11.73 -29.99 -8.55
C GLU A 336 -11.09 -28.60 -8.57
N ASP A 337 -11.77 -27.66 -9.24
CA ASP A 337 -11.51 -26.23 -9.19
C ASP A 337 -12.70 -25.50 -8.52
N PRO A 338 -12.58 -24.21 -8.16
CA PRO A 338 -13.67 -23.46 -7.53
C PRO A 338 -14.96 -23.43 -8.36
N ASP A 339 -14.86 -23.37 -9.70
CA ASP A 339 -15.98 -23.39 -10.65
C ASP A 339 -16.73 -24.73 -10.57
N SER A 340 -16.01 -25.86 -10.66
CA SER A 340 -16.63 -27.20 -10.59
C SER A 340 -17.24 -27.45 -9.21
N LEU A 341 -16.53 -27.09 -8.15
CA LEU A 341 -16.97 -27.35 -6.78
C LEU A 341 -18.23 -26.57 -6.43
N VAL A 342 -18.32 -25.27 -6.76
CA VAL A 342 -19.53 -24.48 -6.45
C VAL A 342 -20.75 -24.99 -7.25
N ARG A 343 -20.56 -25.50 -8.46
CA ARG A 343 -21.64 -26.10 -9.25
C ARG A 343 -22.12 -27.43 -8.68
N GLN A 344 -21.24 -28.22 -8.12
CA GLN A 344 -21.60 -29.51 -7.51
C GLN A 344 -22.30 -29.32 -6.16
N LEU A 345 -21.76 -28.46 -5.30
CA LEU A 345 -22.22 -28.31 -3.92
C LEU A 345 -23.35 -27.32 -3.75
N GLY A 346 -23.44 -26.33 -4.64
CA GLY A 346 -24.29 -25.14 -4.46
C GLY A 346 -23.66 -24.08 -3.53
N ALA A 347 -24.28 -22.90 -3.49
CA ALA A 347 -23.75 -21.74 -2.78
C ALA A 347 -23.55 -21.95 -1.27
N ASP A 348 -24.57 -22.52 -0.59
CA ASP A 348 -24.54 -22.68 0.88
C ASP A 348 -23.43 -23.64 1.33
N ALA A 349 -23.29 -24.76 0.64
CA ALA A 349 -22.25 -25.74 0.98
C ALA A 349 -20.85 -25.22 0.62
N PHE A 350 -20.71 -24.45 -0.47
CA PHE A 350 -19.44 -23.79 -0.80
C PHE A 350 -19.09 -22.72 0.24
N ALA A 351 -20.07 -21.93 0.72
CA ALA A 351 -19.86 -20.98 1.82
C ALA A 351 -19.37 -21.67 3.10
N GLY A 352 -19.93 -22.85 3.42
CA GLY A 352 -19.42 -23.69 4.50
C GLY A 352 -17.96 -24.09 4.33
N LYS A 353 -17.56 -24.45 3.10
CA LYS A 353 -16.16 -24.76 2.76
C LYS A 353 -15.21 -23.58 2.91
N LEU A 354 -15.65 -22.37 2.62
CA LEU A 354 -14.84 -21.16 2.89
C LEU A 354 -14.54 -21.01 4.38
N GLY A 355 -15.47 -21.46 5.26
CA GLY A 355 -15.25 -21.52 6.71
C GLY A 355 -14.10 -22.46 7.12
N ASP A 356 -13.82 -23.51 6.36
CA ASP A 356 -12.75 -24.48 6.60
C ASP A 356 -11.36 -23.95 6.16
N ALA A 357 -11.27 -22.77 5.54
CA ALA A 357 -10.00 -22.20 5.07
C ALA A 357 -8.99 -22.06 6.22
N GLN A 358 -7.80 -22.61 6.02
CA GLN A 358 -6.72 -22.64 7.00
C GLN A 358 -6.12 -21.22 7.18
N PRO A 359 -5.93 -20.71 8.42
CA PRO A 359 -5.20 -19.46 8.66
C PRO A 359 -3.77 -19.53 8.12
N LEU A 360 -3.24 -18.38 7.69
CA LEU A 360 -1.88 -18.28 7.16
C LEU A 360 -0.83 -18.88 8.09
N SER A 361 -0.94 -18.62 9.40
CA SER A 361 -0.01 -19.17 10.39
C SER A 361 -0.02 -20.70 10.43
N GLY A 362 -1.21 -21.32 10.35
CA GLY A 362 -1.34 -22.77 10.28
C GLY A 362 -0.67 -23.32 9.01
N PHE A 363 -1.04 -22.80 7.84
CA PHE A 363 -0.45 -23.21 6.57
C PHE A 363 1.08 -23.02 6.52
N PHE A 364 1.58 -21.90 7.10
CA PHE A 364 3.00 -21.61 7.20
C PHE A 364 3.75 -22.67 8.01
N PHE A 365 3.31 -22.94 9.24
CA PHE A 365 4.01 -23.88 10.11
C PHE A 365 3.87 -25.33 9.67
N ASP A 366 2.70 -25.73 9.15
CA ASP A 366 2.47 -27.08 8.59
C ASP A 366 3.45 -27.38 7.45
N HIS A 367 3.69 -26.40 6.56
CA HIS A 367 4.64 -26.57 5.46
C HIS A 367 6.05 -26.91 5.96
N PHE A 368 6.54 -26.24 6.98
CA PHE A 368 7.90 -26.45 7.49
C PHE A 368 8.01 -27.68 8.38
N THR A 369 7.03 -27.90 9.26
CA THR A 369 7.06 -29.05 10.18
C THR A 369 6.97 -30.38 9.44
N GLN A 370 6.32 -30.43 8.28
CA GLN A 370 6.30 -31.61 7.39
C GLN A 370 7.62 -31.83 6.64
N ALA A 371 8.44 -30.77 6.48
CA ALA A 371 9.69 -30.82 5.72
C ALA A 371 10.92 -31.18 6.55
N VAL A 372 10.82 -31.16 7.89
CA VAL A 372 11.93 -31.42 8.81
C VAL A 372 11.58 -32.48 9.86
N ASP A 373 12.59 -33.14 10.41
CA ASP A 373 12.42 -34.09 11.52
C ASP A 373 12.26 -33.32 12.85
N MET A 374 11.01 -33.16 13.30
CA MET A 374 10.69 -32.42 14.54
C MET A 374 11.14 -33.13 15.82
N GLU A 375 11.47 -34.41 15.78
CA GLU A 375 11.92 -35.15 16.96
C GLU A 375 13.41 -34.91 17.23
N SER A 376 14.23 -34.65 16.21
CA SER A 376 15.65 -34.40 16.35
C SER A 376 15.94 -32.91 16.68
N ILE A 377 17.08 -32.67 17.34
CA ILE A 377 17.57 -31.29 17.59
C ILE A 377 17.95 -30.64 16.27
N ASP A 378 18.59 -31.38 15.37
CA ASP A 378 19.03 -30.89 14.06
C ASP A 378 17.86 -30.46 13.18
N GLY A 379 16.77 -31.23 13.15
CA GLY A 379 15.56 -30.89 12.42
C GLY A 379 14.86 -29.66 13.00
N ARG A 380 14.80 -29.50 14.33
CA ARG A 380 14.27 -28.27 14.95
C ARG A 380 15.17 -27.05 14.71
N ALA A 381 16.49 -27.21 14.71
CA ALA A 381 17.41 -26.14 14.34
C ALA A 381 17.21 -25.72 12.87
N LYS A 382 17.06 -26.71 11.97
CA LYS A 382 16.76 -26.44 10.55
C LYS A 382 15.41 -25.72 10.37
N LEU A 383 14.39 -26.07 11.17
CA LEU A 383 13.12 -25.35 11.16
C LEU A 383 13.31 -23.84 11.38
N VAL A 384 14.11 -23.48 12.39
CA VAL A 384 14.40 -22.07 12.68
C VAL A 384 15.14 -21.40 11.53
N GLU A 385 16.17 -22.06 10.99
CA GLU A 385 16.98 -21.54 9.88
C GLU A 385 16.14 -21.19 8.67
N ILE A 386 15.16 -22.04 8.29
CA ILE A 386 14.36 -21.85 7.07
C ILE A 386 13.11 -21.01 7.30
N ALA A 387 12.50 -21.03 8.50
CA ALA A 387 11.25 -20.32 8.78
C ALA A 387 11.48 -18.88 9.24
N LYS A 388 12.52 -18.63 10.08
CA LYS A 388 12.78 -17.30 10.65
C LYS A 388 12.95 -16.20 9.59
N PRO A 389 13.71 -16.36 8.49
CA PRO A 389 13.85 -15.31 7.49
C PRO A 389 12.53 -14.90 6.82
N LEU A 390 11.52 -15.77 6.82
CA LEU A 390 10.20 -15.48 6.31
C LEU A 390 9.33 -14.80 7.37
N VAL A 391 9.41 -15.22 8.63
CA VAL A 391 8.73 -14.52 9.74
C VAL A 391 9.23 -13.09 9.85
N ASP A 392 10.53 -12.85 9.69
CA ASP A 392 11.15 -11.51 9.74
C ASP A 392 10.67 -10.58 8.60
N LYS A 393 10.00 -11.11 7.56
CA LYS A 393 9.33 -10.28 6.52
C LYS A 393 8.01 -9.68 7.00
N ILE A 394 7.41 -10.22 8.06
CA ILE A 394 6.16 -9.71 8.63
C ILE A 394 6.49 -8.39 9.34
N PRO A 395 5.73 -7.30 9.09
CA PRO A 395 5.94 -6.05 9.81
C PRO A 395 5.88 -6.22 11.33
N GLU A 396 6.71 -5.46 12.06
CA GLU A 396 6.71 -5.47 13.53
C GLU A 396 5.29 -5.21 14.07
N GLY A 397 4.86 -6.05 15.02
CA GLY A 397 3.54 -5.99 15.63
C GLY A 397 3.16 -7.29 16.32
N VAL A 398 1.94 -7.33 16.88
CA VAL A 398 1.46 -8.47 17.68
C VAL A 398 1.50 -9.77 16.90
N PHE A 399 1.12 -9.76 15.61
CA PHE A 399 1.12 -10.96 14.78
C PHE A 399 2.55 -11.48 14.54
N HIS A 400 3.51 -10.60 14.25
CA HIS A 400 4.93 -10.97 14.15
C HIS A 400 5.44 -11.62 15.44
N ASP A 401 5.18 -11.00 16.61
CA ASP A 401 5.60 -11.53 17.90
C ASP A 401 4.99 -12.90 18.21
N MET A 402 3.72 -13.11 17.83
CA MET A 402 3.05 -14.41 17.98
C MET A 402 3.65 -15.47 17.04
N MET A 403 4.02 -15.11 15.81
CA MET A 403 4.69 -16.03 14.86
C MET A 403 6.08 -16.44 15.37
N ILE A 404 6.86 -15.49 15.92
CA ILE A 404 8.14 -15.79 16.58
C ILE A 404 7.93 -16.70 17.80
N SER A 405 6.95 -16.39 18.65
CA SER A 405 6.65 -17.20 19.84
C SER A 405 6.23 -18.64 19.47
N GLN A 406 5.46 -18.79 18.40
CA GLN A 406 5.07 -20.10 17.89
C GLN A 406 6.28 -20.87 17.32
N LEU A 407 7.18 -20.20 16.60
CA LEU A 407 8.43 -20.79 16.10
C LEU A 407 9.34 -21.23 17.25
N GLU A 408 9.49 -20.41 18.30
CA GLU A 408 10.24 -20.76 19.53
C GLU A 408 9.64 -21.99 20.22
N SER A 409 8.30 -22.06 20.30
CA SER A 409 7.60 -23.20 20.89
C SER A 409 7.86 -24.50 20.12
N LEU A 410 7.76 -24.47 18.79
CA LEU A 410 8.03 -25.61 17.91
C LEU A 410 9.51 -26.04 17.95
N ALA A 411 10.42 -25.08 17.96
CA ALA A 411 11.85 -25.34 18.06
C ALA A 411 12.30 -25.80 19.45
N ARG A 412 11.48 -25.59 20.47
CA ARG A 412 11.84 -25.76 21.91
C ARG A 412 13.08 -24.96 22.29
N HIS A 413 13.27 -23.80 21.63
CA HIS A 413 14.44 -22.94 21.80
C HIS A 413 14.04 -21.47 21.65
N ARG A 414 14.61 -20.58 22.48
CA ARG A 414 14.39 -19.13 22.37
C ARG A 414 15.24 -18.56 21.25
N ILE A 415 14.60 -17.88 20.31
CA ILE A 415 15.23 -17.31 19.10
C ILE A 415 15.45 -15.81 19.28
N SER A 416 14.56 -15.13 20.04
CA SER A 416 14.68 -13.71 20.31
C SER A 416 15.63 -13.47 21.47
N GLU A 417 16.70 -12.69 21.25
CA GLU A 417 17.39 -11.97 22.32
C GLU A 417 16.42 -10.90 22.85
N ARG A 418 15.43 -11.33 23.65
CA ARG A 418 14.70 -10.38 24.48
C ARG A 418 15.72 -9.79 25.46
N ALA A 419 16.12 -8.55 25.23
CA ALA A 419 16.77 -7.76 26.25
C ALA A 419 16.02 -8.00 27.57
N GLU A 420 16.72 -8.59 28.56
CA GLU A 420 16.18 -8.90 29.88
C GLU A 420 15.70 -7.59 30.55
N HIS A 421 14.45 -7.21 30.30
CA HIS A 421 13.77 -6.26 31.17
C HIS A 421 13.22 -7.06 32.35
N ARG A 422 13.99 -7.06 33.41
CA ARG A 422 13.65 -7.57 34.76
C ARG A 422 12.20 -7.24 35.08
N LYS A 423 11.40 -8.30 35.30
CA LYS A 423 10.05 -8.20 35.89
C LYS A 423 10.17 -7.55 37.27
N LYS A 424 9.67 -6.33 37.40
CA LYS A 424 9.18 -5.82 38.69
C LYS A 424 7.76 -6.35 38.92
N PRO A 425 7.37 -6.66 40.18
CA PRO A 425 6.09 -7.30 40.49
C PRO A 425 4.91 -6.38 40.12
N VAL A 426 3.91 -7.00 39.50
CA VAL A 426 2.69 -6.37 38.97
C VAL A 426 1.77 -6.01 40.15
N GLY A 427 1.45 -4.72 40.28
CA GLY A 427 0.28 -4.22 40.99
C GLY A 427 -0.95 -4.25 40.04
N PRO A 428 -2.21 -4.12 40.54
CA PRO A 428 -3.41 -4.44 39.81
C PRO A 428 -3.61 -3.58 38.54
N ALA A 429 -4.12 -4.24 37.51
CA ALA A 429 -4.25 -3.81 36.14
C ALA A 429 -4.90 -2.43 35.94
N ARG A 430 -4.14 -1.53 35.32
CA ARG A 430 -4.67 -0.41 34.54
C ARG A 430 -4.51 -0.76 33.07
N ASN A 431 -5.49 -0.37 32.23
CA ASN A 431 -5.53 -0.56 30.78
C ASN A 431 -4.15 -0.38 30.12
N PRO A 432 -3.75 -1.23 29.15
CA PRO A 432 -2.45 -1.11 28.49
C PRO A 432 -2.42 0.17 27.65
N ALA A 433 -1.73 1.20 28.19
CA ALA A 433 -1.27 2.31 27.38
C ALA A 433 -0.24 1.75 26.38
N ARG A 434 -0.35 2.16 25.11
CA ARG A 434 0.66 1.91 24.06
C ARG A 434 2.06 2.09 24.60
N PRO A 435 3.07 1.28 24.17
CA PRO A 435 4.44 1.43 24.63
C PRO A 435 4.88 2.88 24.42
N ALA A 436 5.35 3.52 25.48
CA ALA A 436 5.83 4.89 25.45
C ALA A 436 7.01 4.96 24.46
N GLN A 437 6.77 5.45 23.26
CA GLN A 437 7.82 5.73 22.28
C GLN A 437 8.84 6.65 22.97
N GLN A 438 10.11 6.26 22.96
CA GLN A 438 11.16 7.06 23.58
C GLN A 438 11.20 8.44 22.91
N ARG A 439 10.74 9.45 23.62
CA ARG A 439 10.76 10.85 23.19
C ARG A 439 12.16 11.42 23.36
N THR A 440 13.06 11.12 22.41
CA THR A 440 14.38 11.77 22.37
C THR A 440 14.23 13.22 21.92
N SER A 441 15.18 14.10 22.30
CA SER A 441 15.17 15.51 21.86
C SER A 441 15.11 15.64 20.36
N MET A 442 15.81 14.78 19.60
CA MET A 442 15.76 14.72 18.13
C MET A 442 14.37 14.40 17.61
N ARG A 443 13.75 13.34 18.10
CA ARG A 443 12.38 12.97 17.68
C ARG A 443 11.36 14.05 18.04
N LEU A 444 11.55 14.72 19.17
CA LEU A 444 10.67 15.80 19.60
C LEU A 444 10.84 17.03 18.70
N ALA A 445 12.07 17.44 18.39
CA ALA A 445 12.35 18.53 17.45
C ALA A 445 11.78 18.26 16.07
N LEU A 446 12.01 17.05 15.53
CA LEU A 446 11.44 16.63 14.25
C LEU A 446 9.90 16.59 14.27
N ALA A 447 9.28 16.08 15.33
CA ALA A 447 7.82 16.02 15.43
C ALA A 447 7.19 17.43 15.46
N HIS A 448 7.76 18.35 16.23
CA HIS A 448 7.31 19.74 16.24
C HIS A 448 7.45 20.40 14.86
N LEU A 449 8.60 20.23 14.19
CA LEU A 449 8.86 20.80 12.89
C LEU A 449 7.94 20.26 11.80
N VAL A 450 7.72 18.94 11.76
CA VAL A 450 6.81 18.31 10.79
C VAL A 450 5.36 18.75 11.01
N GLN A 451 4.92 18.86 12.27
CA GLN A 451 3.55 19.27 12.59
C GLN A 451 3.31 20.78 12.49
N ASN A 452 4.38 21.56 12.56
CA ASN A 452 4.35 23.02 12.40
C ASN A 452 5.63 23.51 11.69
N PRO A 453 5.65 23.49 10.35
CA PRO A 453 6.82 23.88 9.56
C PRO A 453 7.32 25.31 9.82
N LEU A 454 6.44 26.23 10.27
CA LEU A 454 6.83 27.59 10.66
C LEU A 454 7.90 27.64 11.77
N LEU A 455 8.02 26.59 12.57
CA LEU A 455 9.03 26.50 13.62
C LEU A 455 10.47 26.49 13.09
N ALA A 456 10.68 26.23 11.80
CA ALA A 456 12.00 26.35 11.17
C ALA A 456 12.66 27.70 11.44
N GLN A 457 11.89 28.80 11.52
CA GLN A 457 12.38 30.14 11.86
C GLN A 457 12.92 30.24 13.31
N ASN A 458 12.58 29.28 14.16
CA ASN A 458 12.95 29.22 15.55
C ASN A 458 14.07 28.19 15.84
N ALA A 459 14.61 27.54 14.80
CA ALA A 459 15.67 26.52 14.93
C ALA A 459 17.04 27.10 15.35
N GLY A 460 17.20 28.44 15.26
CA GLY A 460 18.49 29.10 15.52
C GLY A 460 19.51 28.87 14.41
N ASP A 461 20.77 29.13 14.74
CA ASP A 461 21.89 28.90 13.83
C ASP A 461 22.32 27.42 13.88
N LEU A 462 22.12 26.70 12.77
CA LEU A 462 22.50 25.29 12.66
C LEU A 462 23.98 25.08 12.29
N ASP A 463 24.73 26.14 11.94
CA ASP A 463 26.16 26.04 11.66
C ASP A 463 26.98 25.72 12.91
N VAL A 464 26.42 25.98 14.11
CA VAL A 464 27.01 25.56 15.39
C VAL A 464 27.18 24.03 15.52
N PHE A 465 26.43 23.25 14.72
CA PHE A 465 26.47 21.79 14.70
C PHE A 465 27.41 21.23 13.62
N ASP A 466 28.39 21.99 13.16
CA ASP A 466 29.30 21.51 12.12
C ASP A 466 30.02 20.21 12.54
N GLY A 467 29.95 19.18 11.65
CA GLY A 467 30.43 17.83 11.93
C GLY A 467 29.60 17.04 12.95
N CYS A 468 28.32 17.39 13.13
CA CYS A 468 27.40 16.65 14.01
C CYS A 468 27.05 15.26 13.45
N ASP A 469 27.32 14.22 14.23
CA ASP A 469 27.04 12.81 13.90
C ASP A 469 25.84 12.24 14.71
N LEU A 470 25.01 13.11 15.31
CA LEU A 470 23.82 12.66 16.03
C LEU A 470 22.80 12.02 15.08
N PRO A 471 22.28 10.82 15.41
CA PRO A 471 21.30 10.15 14.54
C PRO A 471 20.06 11.02 14.26
N GLY A 472 19.76 11.22 12.97
CA GLY A 472 18.63 12.02 12.51
C GLY A 472 18.91 13.53 12.35
N PHE A 473 20.14 14.00 12.64
CA PHE A 473 20.47 15.42 12.53
C PHE A 473 20.50 15.91 11.06
N GLU A 474 21.01 15.09 10.15
CA GLU A 474 20.98 15.41 8.70
C GLU A 474 19.56 15.67 8.21
N ILE A 475 18.61 14.80 8.60
CA ILE A 475 17.19 14.96 8.26
C ILE A 475 16.63 16.24 8.89
N PHE A 476 17.00 16.52 10.14
CA PHE A 476 16.55 17.73 10.85
C PHE A 476 17.04 19.00 10.14
N ARG A 477 18.32 19.06 9.76
CA ARG A 477 18.91 20.17 8.99
C ARG A 477 18.21 20.36 7.65
N GLU A 478 18.04 19.27 6.90
CA GLU A 478 17.35 19.29 5.61
C GLU A 478 15.91 19.83 5.71
N LEU A 479 15.16 19.38 6.71
CA LEU A 479 13.79 19.84 6.95
C LEU A 479 13.75 21.32 7.37
N VAL A 480 14.68 21.79 8.21
CA VAL A 480 14.75 23.20 8.61
C VAL A 480 15.02 24.06 7.37
N ASP A 481 16.02 23.69 6.56
CA ASP A 481 16.36 24.42 5.33
C ASP A 481 15.20 24.45 4.34
N PHE A 482 14.49 23.33 4.21
CA PHE A 482 13.34 23.18 3.32
C PHE A 482 12.15 24.05 3.78
N CYS A 483 11.78 23.97 5.05
CA CYS A 483 10.69 24.77 5.64
C CYS A 483 11.00 26.26 5.69
N ALA A 484 12.27 26.66 5.87
CA ALA A 484 12.68 28.06 5.88
C ALA A 484 12.48 28.75 4.51
N ARG A 485 12.59 27.99 3.42
CA ARG A 485 12.35 28.50 2.05
C ARG A 485 10.86 28.69 1.72
N SER A 486 9.96 28.00 2.43
CA SER A 486 8.52 28.00 2.18
C SER A 486 7.74 28.28 3.49
N PRO A 487 7.69 29.53 3.97
CA PRO A 487 7.22 29.87 5.31
C PRO A 487 5.72 29.61 5.57
N ASN A 488 4.92 29.38 4.53
CA ASN A 488 3.48 29.06 4.65
C ASN A 488 3.16 27.59 4.42
N MET A 489 4.17 26.73 4.45
CA MET A 489 4.02 25.28 4.21
C MET A 489 3.17 24.62 5.31
N THR A 490 2.26 23.76 4.91
CA THR A 490 1.48 22.90 5.81
C THR A 490 2.16 21.55 6.03
N THR A 491 1.78 20.83 7.08
CA THR A 491 2.21 19.44 7.31
C THR A 491 1.96 18.54 6.09
N ALA A 492 0.78 18.72 5.45
CA ALA A 492 0.40 17.96 4.27
C ALA A 492 1.35 18.20 3.09
N GLN A 493 1.65 19.46 2.79
CA GLN A 493 2.59 19.84 1.72
C GLN A 493 3.98 19.29 1.98
N LEU A 494 4.49 19.43 3.20
CA LEU A 494 5.81 18.92 3.58
C LEU A 494 5.92 17.40 3.37
N LEU A 495 4.93 16.64 3.81
CA LEU A 495 4.95 15.18 3.68
C LEU A 495 4.75 14.68 2.24
N GLU A 496 4.00 15.40 1.41
CA GLU A 496 3.86 15.05 -0.01
C GLU A 496 5.13 15.34 -0.80
N LEU A 497 5.82 16.45 -0.53
CA LEU A 497 7.10 16.77 -1.18
C LEU A 497 8.23 15.79 -0.81
N LEU A 498 8.12 15.19 0.38
CA LEU A 498 9.05 14.16 0.86
C LEU A 498 8.59 12.72 0.52
N HIS A 499 7.72 12.56 -0.49
CA HIS A 499 7.13 11.24 -0.80
C HIS A 499 8.15 10.15 -1.18
N ASP A 500 9.28 10.52 -1.80
CA ASP A 500 10.37 9.61 -2.17
C ASP A 500 11.52 9.58 -1.13
N HIS A 501 11.42 10.37 -0.05
CA HIS A 501 12.48 10.45 0.94
C HIS A 501 12.59 9.17 1.79
N PRO A 502 13.80 8.62 2.02
CA PRO A 502 13.99 7.39 2.81
C PRO A 502 13.38 7.44 4.22
N ALA A 503 13.35 8.61 4.84
CA ALA A 503 12.78 8.82 6.17
C ALA A 503 11.25 9.03 6.19
N ARG A 504 10.55 9.00 5.06
CA ARG A 504 9.10 9.27 4.95
C ARG A 504 8.27 8.53 6.01
N SER A 505 8.51 7.24 6.20
CA SER A 505 7.78 6.42 7.17
C SER A 505 7.93 6.95 8.61
N HIS A 506 9.14 7.38 8.98
CA HIS A 506 9.40 7.98 10.30
C HIS A 506 8.75 9.36 10.45
N LEU A 507 8.81 10.20 9.40
CA LEU A 507 8.21 11.54 9.41
C LEU A 507 6.68 11.45 9.50
N ASN A 508 6.05 10.52 8.79
CA ASN A 508 4.63 10.24 8.90
C ASN A 508 4.23 9.84 10.32
N THR A 509 5.03 8.98 10.98
CA THR A 509 4.80 8.60 12.37
C THR A 509 4.88 9.82 13.30
N LEU A 510 5.86 10.71 13.10
CA LEU A 510 6.04 11.94 13.89
C LEU A 510 4.92 12.97 13.66
N ALA A 511 4.38 13.04 12.45
CA ALA A 511 3.24 13.89 12.12
C ALA A 511 1.97 13.55 12.90
N THR A 512 1.82 12.29 13.31
CA THR A 512 0.66 11.77 14.06
C THR A 512 0.84 11.79 15.58
N TRP A 513 2.02 12.22 16.09
CA TRP A 513 2.25 12.27 17.53
C TRP A 513 1.32 13.28 18.21
N GLN A 514 0.77 12.90 19.35
CA GLN A 514 0.12 13.85 20.26
C GLN A 514 1.19 14.63 21.01
N LEU A 515 1.42 15.86 20.57
CA LEU A 515 2.28 16.80 21.26
C LEU A 515 1.43 17.55 22.29
N PRO A 516 1.82 17.59 23.56
CA PRO A 516 1.12 18.38 24.57
C PRO A 516 1.41 19.88 24.32
N GLY A 517 0.41 20.72 24.34
CA GLY A 517 0.63 22.17 24.42
C GLY A 517 -0.39 23.01 23.65
N GLU A 518 -0.70 24.16 24.20
CA GLU A 518 -1.30 25.32 23.53
C GLU A 518 -0.25 25.98 22.62
N ASP A 519 -0.68 26.68 21.59
CA ASP A 519 0.20 27.28 20.56
C ASP A 519 1.38 28.09 21.12
N SER A 520 1.20 28.75 22.27
CA SER A 520 2.26 29.51 22.97
C SER A 520 3.39 28.63 23.55
N ARG A 521 3.10 27.35 23.85
CA ARG A 521 4.08 26.40 24.39
C ARG A 521 4.85 25.66 23.30
N VAL A 522 4.29 25.52 22.11
CA VAL A 522 4.88 24.75 21.00
C VAL A 522 6.23 25.34 20.58
N VAL A 523 6.34 26.66 20.44
CA VAL A 523 7.60 27.35 20.09
C VAL A 523 8.65 27.12 21.16
N ARG A 524 8.26 27.18 22.44
CA ARG A 524 9.15 26.96 23.58
C ARG A 524 9.64 25.51 23.61
N GLU A 525 8.74 24.52 23.51
CA GLU A 525 9.11 23.10 23.50
C GLU A 525 10.03 22.75 22.34
N PHE A 526 9.82 23.37 21.18
CA PHE A 526 10.70 23.19 20.03
C PHE A 526 12.10 23.76 20.29
N ARG A 527 12.19 25.00 20.80
CA ARG A 527 13.48 25.62 21.18
C ARG A 527 14.21 24.81 22.25
N ASP A 528 13.50 24.35 23.26
CA ASP A 528 14.06 23.48 24.31
C ASP A 528 14.63 22.20 23.74
N ALA A 529 13.91 21.57 22.78
CA ALA A 529 14.39 20.36 22.12
C ALA A 529 15.67 20.63 21.31
N VAL A 530 15.73 21.73 20.55
CA VAL A 530 16.93 22.12 19.78
C VAL A 530 18.10 22.49 20.72
N THR A 531 17.85 23.24 21.80
CA THR A 531 18.86 23.56 22.81
C THR A 531 19.45 22.31 23.47
N ARG A 532 18.62 21.29 23.73
CA ARG A 532 19.08 20.00 24.25
C ARG A 532 19.90 19.21 23.22
N LEU A 533 19.59 19.31 21.93
CA LEU A 533 20.41 18.71 20.87
C LEU A 533 21.79 19.37 20.83
N GLU A 534 21.84 20.70 20.90
CA GLU A 534 23.12 21.41 20.95
C GLU A 534 23.94 21.03 22.18
N LEU A 535 23.30 20.93 23.35
CA LEU A 535 23.97 20.49 24.58
C LEU A 535 24.54 19.06 24.44
N GLN A 536 23.78 18.13 23.85
CA GLN A 536 24.25 16.76 23.60
C GLN A 536 25.46 16.75 22.65
N TRP A 537 25.43 17.56 21.59
CA TRP A 537 26.54 17.69 20.66
C TRP A 537 27.78 18.29 21.33
N VAL A 538 27.63 19.39 22.10
CA VAL A 538 28.73 20.01 22.88
C VAL A 538 29.33 19.02 23.86
N ASP A 539 28.52 18.28 24.62
CA ASP A 539 28.98 17.23 25.54
C ASP A 539 29.76 16.13 24.79
N ALA A 540 29.32 15.73 23.61
CA ALA A 540 30.02 14.75 22.77
C ALA A 540 31.37 15.29 22.26
N GLN A 541 31.47 16.58 21.87
CA GLN A 541 32.73 17.19 21.49
C GLN A 541 33.71 17.27 22.65
N ILE A 542 33.24 17.67 23.82
CA ILE A 542 34.09 17.67 25.06
C ILE A 542 34.57 16.26 25.36
N ALA A 543 33.71 15.24 25.23
CA ALA A 543 34.08 13.85 25.50
C ALA A 543 35.13 13.26 24.54
N LYS A 544 35.18 13.77 23.28
CA LYS A 544 36.20 13.40 22.27
C LYS A 544 37.59 13.99 22.59
N MET A 545 37.69 14.97 23.47
CA MET A 545 38.98 15.59 23.83
C MET A 545 39.79 14.77 24.81
N PRO A 546 41.13 14.88 24.79
CA PRO A 546 42.00 14.23 25.79
C PRO A 546 41.63 14.64 27.24
N LYS A 547 41.52 13.66 28.12
CA LYS A 547 41.10 13.88 29.52
C LYS A 547 42.11 14.65 30.36
N LYS A 548 43.41 14.61 30.00
CA LYS A 548 44.45 15.32 30.73
C LYS A 548 44.76 16.67 30.06
N ILE A 549 44.63 17.74 30.79
CA ILE A 549 44.89 19.10 30.30
C ILE A 549 46.31 19.27 29.77
N THR A 550 47.28 18.48 30.33
CA THR A 550 48.68 18.48 29.89
C THR A 550 48.92 17.90 28.50
N GLU A 551 47.96 17.11 27.99
CA GLU A 551 48.03 16.47 26.66
C GLU A 551 47.39 17.33 25.55
N LEU A 552 46.73 18.46 25.93
CA LEU A 552 46.06 19.36 25.00
C LEU A 552 47.05 20.37 24.40
N THR A 553 46.97 20.56 23.10
CA THR A 553 47.61 21.69 22.39
C THR A 553 46.95 23.03 22.80
N ALA A 554 47.65 24.15 22.58
CA ALA A 554 47.10 25.48 22.89
C ALA A 554 45.73 25.71 22.21
N ARG A 555 45.58 25.31 20.92
CA ARG A 555 44.34 25.42 20.18
C ARG A 555 43.21 24.53 20.76
N GLN A 556 43.55 23.33 21.19
CA GLN A 556 42.56 22.44 21.83
C GLN A 556 42.12 22.95 23.22
N ARG A 557 42.99 23.64 23.96
CA ARG A 557 42.60 24.28 25.24
C ARG A 557 41.62 25.43 25.04
N GLU A 558 41.88 26.26 24.05
CA GLU A 558 40.96 27.35 23.66
C GLU A 558 39.59 26.81 23.21
N GLN A 559 39.59 25.78 22.37
CA GLN A 559 38.37 25.09 21.93
C GLN A 559 37.60 24.48 23.10
N LEU A 560 38.30 23.82 24.06
CA LEU A 560 37.67 23.23 25.26
C LEU A 560 37.01 24.32 26.12
N LEU A 561 37.70 25.47 26.31
CA LEU A 561 37.16 26.60 27.09
C LEU A 561 35.90 27.16 26.44
N SER A 562 35.91 27.35 25.12
CA SER A 562 34.74 27.81 24.35
C SER A 562 33.56 26.83 24.49
N LEU A 563 33.81 25.53 24.31
CA LEU A 563 32.77 24.50 24.49
C LEU A 563 32.21 24.45 25.92
N GLN A 564 33.04 24.62 26.94
CA GLN A 564 32.58 24.67 28.34
C GLN A 564 31.75 25.92 28.63
N GLN A 565 32.13 27.09 28.09
CA GLN A 565 31.33 28.30 28.20
C GLN A 565 29.97 28.13 27.47
N ARG A 566 29.98 27.57 26.26
CA ARG A 566 28.73 27.30 25.51
C ARG A 566 27.84 26.31 26.28
N ARG A 567 28.42 25.24 26.82
CA ARG A 567 27.70 24.27 27.66
C ARG A 567 27.01 24.94 28.86
N GLN A 568 27.71 25.79 29.57
CA GLN A 568 27.15 26.51 30.74
C GLN A 568 26.01 27.42 30.34
N TYR A 569 26.15 28.13 29.21
CA TYR A 569 25.11 28.98 28.66
C TYR A 569 23.83 28.17 28.35
N LEU A 570 23.97 27.03 27.65
CA LEU A 570 22.83 26.17 27.26
C LEU A 570 22.12 25.59 28.50
N ILE A 571 22.87 25.19 29.55
CA ILE A 571 22.27 24.73 30.79
C ILE A 571 21.49 25.83 31.51
N THR A 572 22.00 27.06 31.49
CA THR A 572 21.32 28.20 32.09
C THR A 572 20.05 28.57 31.33
N ALA A 573 20.11 28.56 29.98
CA ALA A 573 18.95 28.78 29.13
C ALA A 573 17.82 27.77 29.42
N LEU A 574 18.13 26.48 29.50
CA LEU A 574 17.16 25.43 29.83
C LEU A 574 16.58 25.52 31.26
N LYS A 575 17.29 26.17 32.23
CA LYS A 575 16.78 26.40 33.58
C LYS A 575 15.93 27.66 33.70
N GLY A 576 16.33 28.76 33.04
CA GLY A 576 15.62 30.04 33.10
C GLY A 576 14.23 29.98 32.45
N GLU A 577 14.07 29.13 31.45
CA GLU A 577 12.78 28.91 30.77
C GLU A 577 11.82 27.98 31.55
N SER A 578 12.27 27.37 32.66
CA SER A 578 11.45 26.52 33.54
C SER A 578 10.68 27.31 34.62
N GLU A 579 10.99 28.59 34.84
CA GLU A 579 10.41 29.44 35.90
C GLU A 579 9.38 30.48 35.39
N GLU A 580 9.17 30.61 34.07
CA GLU A 580 8.10 31.37 33.45
C GLU A 580 7.06 30.43 32.77
#